data_be5c739eb134625eec797a7fa46dde73
#
_entry.id   be5c739eb134625eec797a7fa46dde73
#
_cell.length_a   1.000
_cell.length_b   1.000
_cell.length_c   1.000
_cell.angle_alpha   90.00
_cell.angle_beta   90.00
_cell.angle_gamma   90.00
#
_symmetry.space_group_name_H-M   'P 1'
#
loop_
_entity.id
_entity.type
_entity.pdbx_description
1 polymer ?
#
loop_
_entity_poly.entity_id
_entity_poly.type
_entity_poly.pdbx_seq_one_letter_code
_entity_poly.pdbx_strand_id
1 'polypeptide(L)'
;MNELYSLYKSCFSGADIAAEDVFEDVLQRNKQANVITETDQSSKLIGAAITVKDVIAAIFVDKDSRGNGIGSKLLDKAEEHIRQQGNKTAVLGGMVIYQGAPIAGDNISFFEKRGYQGEEITVNMAAKLADFDASKLDIYPAPDYIRFRYEKPEEHEKLLKAIESVEPNWVQYFSKPSPKSRIKTLIAEDIRNGAIAGFVTTEPNAATFEHDNLIVGSMGCVGVVPEYRRLGIGLRMVADGMQKLKEQGDQAVELTYIVLTDWYSRLGLKICSRQWMAKKKLI
;
A
#
# COMPACT_ATOMS: atom_id res chain seq x y z
N MET A 1 -21.05 0.62 12.62
CA MET A 1 -19.80 1.31 12.19
C MET A 1 -19.05 1.70 13.44
N ASN A 2 -17.77 1.33 13.53
CA ASN A 2 -16.93 1.64 14.70
C ASN A 2 -16.70 3.17 14.75
N GLU A 3 -16.93 3.82 15.89
CA GLU A 3 -16.76 5.26 16.09
C GLU A 3 -15.36 5.73 15.66
N LEU A 4 -14.33 4.94 15.94
CA LEU A 4 -12.95 5.21 15.57
C LEU A 4 -12.78 5.27 14.04
N TYR A 5 -13.32 4.30 13.30
CA TYR A 5 -13.26 4.30 11.83
C TYR A 5 -14.08 5.44 11.22
N SER A 6 -15.25 5.75 11.80
CA SER A 6 -16.05 6.89 11.36
C SER A 6 -15.28 8.22 11.46
N LEU A 7 -14.59 8.44 12.59
CA LEU A 7 -13.75 9.61 12.77
C LEU A 7 -12.55 9.60 11.80
N TYR A 8 -11.85 8.46 11.66
CA TYR A 8 -10.76 8.31 10.71
C TYR A 8 -11.22 8.69 9.30
N LYS A 9 -12.30 8.11 8.82
CA LYS A 9 -12.86 8.39 7.51
C LYS A 9 -13.22 9.87 7.32
N SER A 10 -13.73 10.53 8.32
CA SER A 10 -14.05 11.98 8.24
C SER A 10 -12.83 12.89 8.16
N CYS A 11 -11.67 12.41 8.57
CA CYS A 11 -10.42 13.18 8.63
C CYS A 11 -9.59 13.12 7.35
N PHE A 12 -9.81 12.13 6.50
CA PHE A 12 -9.10 11.90 5.25
C PHE A 12 -10.03 12.02 4.03
N SER A 13 -9.51 11.79 2.84
CA SER A 13 -10.30 11.86 1.61
C SER A 13 -9.75 10.93 0.53
N GLY A 14 -10.64 10.36 -0.28
CA GLY A 14 -10.30 9.54 -1.43
C GLY A 14 -9.37 8.39 -1.07
N ALA A 15 -8.33 8.19 -1.85
CA ALA A 15 -7.35 7.12 -1.70
C ALA A 15 -6.39 7.28 -0.48
N ASP A 16 -6.64 8.26 0.40
CA ASP A 16 -5.99 8.32 1.72
C ASP A 16 -6.82 7.60 2.79
N ILE A 17 -8.04 7.14 2.46
CA ILE A 17 -8.90 6.39 3.36
C ILE A 17 -8.70 4.90 3.11
N ALA A 18 -8.14 4.18 4.07
CA ALA A 18 -8.12 2.72 4.02
C ALA A 18 -9.53 2.14 4.08
N ALA A 19 -9.80 1.07 3.35
CA ALA A 19 -11.05 0.33 3.43
C ALA A 19 -11.31 -0.16 4.87
N GLU A 20 -12.57 -0.25 5.29
CA GLU A 20 -12.93 -0.54 6.70
C GLU A 20 -12.36 -1.88 7.18
N ASP A 21 -12.45 -2.90 6.35
CA ASP A 21 -11.91 -4.24 6.65
C ASP A 21 -10.38 -4.24 6.78
N VAL A 22 -9.68 -3.44 5.98
CA VAL A 22 -8.23 -3.24 6.07
C VAL A 22 -7.86 -2.50 7.35
N PHE A 23 -8.62 -1.46 7.71
CA PHE A 23 -8.43 -0.70 8.94
C PHE A 23 -8.62 -1.58 10.19
N GLU A 24 -9.71 -2.35 10.23
CA GLU A 24 -9.99 -3.26 11.32
C GLU A 24 -8.97 -4.39 11.42
N ASP A 25 -8.54 -4.94 10.28
CA ASP A 25 -7.54 -6.00 10.23
C ASP A 25 -6.21 -5.57 10.85
N VAL A 26 -5.75 -4.34 10.57
CA VAL A 26 -4.53 -3.80 11.18
C VAL A 26 -4.65 -3.74 12.70
N LEU A 27 -5.80 -3.35 13.23
CA LEU A 27 -6.02 -3.28 14.68
C LEU A 27 -6.14 -4.67 15.32
N GLN A 28 -6.84 -5.61 14.69
CA GLN A 28 -7.10 -6.94 15.24
C GLN A 28 -5.90 -7.88 15.16
N ARG A 29 -5.16 -7.86 14.06
CA ARG A 29 -4.03 -8.78 13.83
C ARG A 29 -2.74 -8.34 14.51
N ASN A 30 -2.57 -7.05 14.73
CA ASN A 30 -1.39 -6.56 15.42
C ASN A 30 -1.60 -6.53 16.94
N LYS A 31 -1.17 -7.59 17.63
CA LYS A 31 -1.18 -7.65 19.10
C LYS A 31 -0.46 -6.48 19.79
N GLN A 32 0.35 -5.73 19.06
CA GLN A 32 1.10 -4.55 19.51
C GLN A 32 0.44 -3.24 19.06
N ALA A 33 -0.73 -3.30 18.43
CA ALA A 33 -1.48 -2.09 18.11
C ALA A 33 -2.01 -1.47 19.40
N ASN A 34 -1.76 -0.17 19.56
CA ASN A 34 -2.28 0.62 20.66
C ASN A 34 -3.02 1.82 20.12
N VAL A 35 -4.23 2.06 20.62
CA VAL A 35 -5.08 3.18 20.22
C VAL A 35 -5.14 4.20 21.35
N ILE A 36 -4.70 5.41 21.06
CA ILE A 36 -4.72 6.56 21.97
C ILE A 36 -5.81 7.50 21.49
N THR A 37 -6.73 7.88 22.36
CA THR A 37 -7.89 8.70 22.00
C THR A 37 -7.95 10.00 22.80
N GLU A 38 -8.62 11.00 22.20
CA GLU A 38 -9.03 12.25 22.87
C GLU A 38 -10.52 12.46 22.63
N THR A 39 -11.21 12.89 23.67
CA THR A 39 -12.65 13.19 23.64
C THR A 39 -12.89 14.64 24.04
N ASP A 40 -14.02 15.18 23.61
CA ASP A 40 -14.52 16.50 24.10
C ASP A 40 -15.22 16.38 25.45
N GLN A 41 -15.78 17.49 25.93
CA GLN A 41 -16.51 17.57 27.22
C GLN A 41 -17.77 16.70 27.23
N SER A 42 -18.32 16.35 26.07
CA SER A 42 -19.50 15.48 25.95
C SER A 42 -19.13 14.00 25.79
N SER A 43 -17.84 13.65 25.92
CA SER A 43 -17.28 12.32 25.70
C SER A 43 -17.32 11.85 24.24
N LYS A 44 -17.56 12.75 23.27
CA LYS A 44 -17.46 12.44 21.84
C LYS A 44 -15.99 12.29 21.46
N LEU A 45 -15.67 11.26 20.68
CA LEU A 45 -14.33 11.06 20.13
C LEU A 45 -13.97 12.17 19.13
N ILE A 46 -12.88 12.90 19.38
CA ILE A 46 -12.43 14.03 18.56
C ILE A 46 -11.02 13.87 18.01
N GLY A 47 -10.31 12.83 18.38
CA GLY A 47 -9.00 12.53 17.82
C GLY A 47 -8.45 11.21 18.28
N ALA A 48 -7.58 10.63 17.46
CA ALA A 48 -6.87 9.41 17.83
C ALA A 48 -5.48 9.34 17.19
N ALA A 49 -4.59 8.59 17.86
CA ALA A 49 -3.34 8.11 17.31
C ALA A 49 -3.28 6.59 17.47
N ILE A 50 -2.82 5.89 16.45
CA ILE A 50 -2.63 4.45 16.44
C ILE A 50 -1.14 4.20 16.32
N THR A 51 -0.58 3.38 17.21
CA THR A 51 0.82 2.96 17.15
C THR A 51 0.92 1.45 16.99
N VAL A 52 1.92 0.98 16.23
CA VAL A 52 2.27 -0.43 16.10
C VAL A 52 3.79 -0.53 16.22
N LYS A 53 4.30 -1.07 17.31
CA LYS A 53 5.73 -1.05 17.66
C LYS A 53 6.27 0.38 17.71
N ASP A 54 7.23 0.71 16.84
CA ASP A 54 7.84 2.03 16.67
C ASP A 54 7.16 2.90 15.61
N VAL A 55 6.07 2.41 15.00
CA VAL A 55 5.36 3.09 13.92
C VAL A 55 4.14 3.84 14.45
N ILE A 56 3.98 5.10 14.06
CA ILE A 56 2.72 5.83 14.12
C ILE A 56 1.92 5.41 12.89
N ALA A 57 1.03 4.46 13.10
CA ALA A 57 0.24 3.81 12.08
C ALA A 57 -0.98 4.63 11.62
N ALA A 58 -1.41 5.61 12.41
CA ALA A 58 -2.34 6.67 12.04
C ALA A 58 -2.34 7.76 13.11
N ILE A 59 -2.64 9.02 12.73
CA ILE A 59 -2.96 10.11 13.64
C ILE A 59 -3.93 11.06 12.94
N PHE A 60 -5.03 11.37 13.63
CA PHE A 60 -6.10 12.20 13.05
C PHE A 60 -6.88 12.93 14.13
N VAL A 61 -7.40 14.09 13.76
CA VAL A 61 -8.21 14.96 14.63
C VAL A 61 -9.40 15.46 13.84
N ASP A 62 -10.58 15.39 14.45
CA ASP A 62 -11.82 15.97 13.92
C ASP A 62 -11.58 17.39 13.40
N LYS A 63 -12.13 17.72 12.23
CA LYS A 63 -11.84 18.99 11.53
C LYS A 63 -12.17 20.21 12.37
N ASP A 64 -13.30 20.16 13.10
CA ASP A 64 -13.77 21.27 13.93
C ASP A 64 -12.99 21.41 15.24
N SER A 65 -12.25 20.37 15.62
CA SER A 65 -11.43 20.32 16.83
C SER A 65 -9.95 20.67 16.59
N ARG A 66 -9.55 20.90 15.34
CA ARG A 66 -8.16 21.26 14.98
C ARG A 66 -7.79 22.66 15.51
N GLY A 67 -6.49 22.94 15.59
CA GLY A 67 -5.97 24.21 16.10
C GLY A 67 -5.91 24.32 17.63
N ASN A 68 -6.49 23.37 18.37
CA ASN A 68 -6.58 23.38 19.85
C ASN A 68 -5.51 22.50 20.54
N GLY A 69 -4.42 22.17 19.85
CA GLY A 69 -3.31 21.39 20.43
C GLY A 69 -3.55 19.87 20.51
N ILE A 70 -4.74 19.37 20.14
CA ILE A 70 -5.12 17.95 20.26
C ILE A 70 -4.15 17.04 19.50
N GLY A 71 -3.81 17.40 18.26
CA GLY A 71 -2.85 16.64 17.45
C GLY A 71 -1.46 16.55 18.09
N SER A 72 -0.98 17.64 18.71
CA SER A 72 0.28 17.64 19.46
C SER A 72 0.23 16.70 20.66
N LYS A 73 -0.84 16.79 21.45
CA LYS A 73 -1.06 15.92 22.61
C LYS A 73 -1.13 14.44 22.22
N LEU A 74 -1.80 14.11 21.12
CA LEU A 74 -1.86 12.75 20.61
C LEU A 74 -0.48 12.25 20.14
N LEU A 75 0.27 13.11 19.45
CA LEU A 75 1.62 12.77 18.97
C LEU A 75 2.57 12.54 20.15
N ASP A 76 2.55 13.42 21.16
CA ASP A 76 3.37 13.30 22.38
C ASP A 76 3.08 11.99 23.12
N LYS A 77 1.79 11.62 23.24
CA LYS A 77 1.39 10.34 23.85
C LYS A 77 1.83 9.14 23.03
N ALA A 78 1.74 9.23 21.70
CA ALA A 78 2.18 8.16 20.81
C ALA A 78 3.70 7.94 20.90
N GLU A 79 4.48 9.03 20.90
CA GLU A 79 5.93 9.00 21.07
C GLU A 79 6.34 8.44 22.44
N GLU A 80 5.64 8.84 23.50
CA GLU A 80 5.89 8.32 24.83
C GLU A 80 5.58 6.82 24.91
N HIS A 81 4.46 6.37 24.34
CA HIS A 81 4.16 4.94 24.26
C HIS A 81 5.25 4.15 23.52
N ILE A 82 5.70 4.65 22.37
CA ILE A 82 6.77 4.04 21.59
C ILE A 82 8.07 3.95 22.42
N ARG A 83 8.40 5.00 23.16
CA ARG A 83 9.59 5.04 24.05
C ARG A 83 9.48 4.03 25.18
N GLN A 84 8.30 3.90 25.82
CA GLN A 84 8.05 2.93 26.88
C GLN A 84 8.17 1.48 26.40
N GLN A 85 7.95 1.22 25.10
CA GLN A 85 8.21 -0.09 24.48
C GLN A 85 9.71 -0.34 24.18
N GLY A 86 10.60 0.58 24.58
CA GLY A 86 12.06 0.48 24.39
C GLY A 86 12.55 0.95 23.02
N ASN A 87 11.72 1.55 22.19
CA ASN A 87 12.09 2.05 20.88
C ASN A 87 12.72 3.45 21.00
N LYS A 88 13.78 3.68 20.24
CA LYS A 88 14.52 4.96 20.20
C LYS A 88 14.16 5.83 19.00
N THR A 89 13.26 5.38 18.17
CA THR A 89 12.81 6.09 16.96
C THR A 89 11.31 5.93 16.83
N ALA A 90 10.62 7.00 16.47
CA ALA A 90 9.25 6.94 15.98
C ALA A 90 9.27 7.07 14.46
N VAL A 91 8.60 6.17 13.77
CA VAL A 91 8.42 6.15 12.31
C VAL A 91 7.01 6.63 11.99
N LEU A 92 6.89 7.60 11.11
CA LEU A 92 5.61 8.09 10.61
C LEU A 92 5.29 7.40 9.28
N GLY A 93 4.21 6.66 9.24
CA GLY A 93 3.80 5.94 8.03
C GLY A 93 4.42 4.56 7.89
N GLY A 94 4.34 4.02 6.67
CA GLY A 94 4.82 2.65 6.37
C GLY A 94 3.82 1.55 6.73
N MET A 95 2.60 1.91 7.17
CA MET A 95 1.49 0.99 7.39
C MET A 95 0.42 1.18 6.31
N VAL A 96 -0.28 0.09 5.97
CA VAL A 96 -1.32 0.12 4.93
C VAL A 96 -2.42 1.15 5.18
N ILE A 97 -2.81 1.37 6.44
CA ILE A 97 -3.84 2.34 6.83
C ILE A 97 -3.34 3.78 6.90
N TYR A 98 -2.02 3.98 6.90
CA TYR A 98 -1.39 5.29 6.93
C TYR A 98 0.03 5.14 6.38
N GLN A 99 0.19 5.39 5.12
CA GLN A 99 1.49 5.23 4.45
C GLN A 99 2.44 6.40 4.73
N GLY A 100 1.91 7.51 5.26
CA GLY A 100 2.63 8.72 5.64
C GLY A 100 1.67 9.89 5.81
N ALA A 101 2.20 11.08 6.10
CA ALA A 101 1.39 12.29 6.11
C ALA A 101 0.93 12.62 4.69
N PRO A 102 -0.38 12.73 4.41
CA PRO A 102 -0.86 13.19 3.12
C PRO A 102 -0.24 14.52 2.73
N ILE A 103 0.25 14.66 1.49
CA ILE A 103 0.86 15.90 0.98
C ILE A 103 -0.27 16.89 0.66
N ALA A 104 -0.91 17.41 1.70
CA ALA A 104 -1.97 18.40 1.59
C ALA A 104 -1.94 19.33 2.81
N GLY A 105 -2.18 20.61 2.59
CA GLY A 105 -2.21 21.62 3.66
C GLY A 105 -0.90 21.63 4.47
N ASP A 106 -1.04 21.79 5.79
CA ASP A 106 0.07 21.92 6.73
C ASP A 106 0.54 20.58 7.36
N ASN A 107 0.13 19.44 6.80
CA ASN A 107 0.39 18.15 7.41
C ASN A 107 1.90 17.88 7.59
N ILE A 108 2.71 18.11 6.56
CA ILE A 108 4.17 17.91 6.66
C ILE A 108 4.76 18.86 7.69
N SER A 109 4.43 20.16 7.62
CA SER A 109 4.98 21.16 8.54
C SER A 109 4.59 20.91 10.00
N PHE A 110 3.45 20.27 10.26
CA PHE A 110 3.06 19.85 11.60
C PHE A 110 4.08 18.89 12.22
N PHE A 111 4.54 17.89 11.45
CA PHE A 111 5.52 16.90 11.90
C PHE A 111 6.95 17.45 11.90
N GLU A 112 7.35 18.22 10.88
CA GLU A 112 8.69 18.84 10.81
C GLU A 112 8.97 19.75 12.00
N LYS A 113 8.01 20.59 12.38
CA LYS A 113 8.08 21.44 13.58
C LYS A 113 8.23 20.65 14.88
N ARG A 114 7.96 19.35 14.87
CA ARG A 114 8.10 18.42 16.00
C ARG A 114 9.27 17.48 15.87
N GLY A 115 10.20 17.76 14.94
CA GLY A 115 11.48 17.07 14.77
C GLY A 115 11.43 15.81 13.91
N TYR A 116 10.34 15.58 13.17
CA TYR A 116 10.31 14.53 12.16
C TYR A 116 11.09 14.97 10.93
N GLN A 117 11.85 14.04 10.37
CA GLN A 117 12.63 14.23 9.16
C GLN A 117 12.35 13.09 8.19
N GLY A 118 12.11 13.41 6.92
CA GLY A 118 11.87 12.45 5.87
C GLY A 118 12.06 13.07 4.50
N GLU A 119 12.47 12.27 3.55
CA GLU A 119 12.66 12.65 2.14
C GLU A 119 11.80 11.77 1.23
N GLU A 120 11.25 10.70 1.75
CA GLU A 120 10.55 9.68 0.99
C GLU A 120 9.08 10.04 0.81
N ILE A 121 8.64 10.08 -0.45
CA ILE A 121 7.25 10.26 -0.83
C ILE A 121 6.77 8.95 -1.44
N THR A 122 5.80 8.32 -0.79
CA THR A 122 5.11 7.18 -1.36
C THR A 122 3.91 7.64 -2.19
N VAL A 123 3.64 6.92 -3.26
CA VAL A 123 2.59 7.24 -4.23
C VAL A 123 1.69 6.03 -4.42
N ASN A 124 0.38 6.25 -4.42
CA ASN A 124 -0.60 5.27 -4.85
C ASN A 124 -1.16 5.66 -6.22
N MET A 125 -1.37 4.66 -7.06
CA MET A 125 -1.91 4.86 -8.40
C MET A 125 -3.10 3.93 -8.62
N ALA A 126 -4.09 4.40 -9.39
CA ALA A 126 -5.25 3.62 -9.75
C ALA A 126 -5.67 3.89 -11.20
N ALA A 127 -6.38 2.92 -11.79
CA ALA A 127 -7.01 3.06 -13.10
C ALA A 127 -8.38 2.39 -13.12
N LYS A 128 -9.35 2.99 -13.82
CA LYS A 128 -10.61 2.32 -14.18
C LYS A 128 -10.35 1.32 -15.30
N LEU A 129 -11.02 0.17 -15.23
CA LEU A 129 -10.80 -0.92 -16.18
C LEU A 129 -11.86 -1.02 -17.28
N ALA A 130 -12.94 -0.23 -17.23
CA ALA A 130 -14.03 -0.30 -18.19
C ALA A 130 -13.54 -0.33 -19.64
N ASP A 131 -12.74 0.66 -20.02
CA ASP A 131 -12.20 0.81 -21.38
C ASP A 131 -10.78 0.24 -21.55
N PHE A 132 -10.23 -0.40 -20.51
CA PHE A 132 -8.89 -0.97 -20.56
C PHE A 132 -8.86 -2.20 -21.49
N ASP A 133 -7.88 -2.23 -22.38
CA ASP A 133 -7.63 -3.33 -23.30
C ASP A 133 -6.11 -3.46 -23.49
N ALA A 134 -5.53 -4.49 -22.90
CA ALA A 134 -4.09 -4.73 -22.94
C ALA A 134 -3.54 -4.92 -24.36
N SER A 135 -4.38 -5.36 -25.32
CA SER A 135 -3.97 -5.58 -26.72
C SER A 135 -3.79 -4.28 -27.49
N LYS A 136 -4.42 -3.18 -27.06
CA LYS A 136 -4.40 -1.87 -27.72
C LYS A 136 -3.34 -0.91 -27.16
N LEU A 137 -2.59 -1.34 -26.16
CA LEU A 137 -1.56 -0.49 -25.55
C LEU A 137 -0.34 -0.34 -26.47
N ASP A 138 0.07 0.91 -26.66
CA ASP A 138 1.33 1.24 -27.35
C ASP A 138 2.51 1.09 -26.37
N ILE A 139 2.83 -0.17 -26.06
CA ILE A 139 3.96 -0.54 -25.21
C ILE A 139 4.83 -1.58 -25.91
N TYR A 140 6.13 -1.57 -25.60
CA TYR A 140 7.07 -2.50 -26.21
C TYR A 140 6.64 -3.96 -25.96
N PRO A 141 6.55 -4.81 -27.01
CA PRO A 141 6.13 -6.19 -26.85
C PRO A 141 7.16 -7.00 -26.05
N ALA A 142 6.67 -7.96 -25.27
CA ALA A 142 7.55 -8.98 -24.72
C ALA A 142 8.03 -9.94 -25.83
N PRO A 143 9.19 -10.60 -25.69
CA PRO A 143 9.65 -11.62 -26.63
C PRO A 143 8.65 -12.79 -26.77
N ASP A 144 8.54 -13.38 -27.94
CA ASP A 144 7.61 -14.49 -28.26
C ASP A 144 7.82 -15.74 -27.38
N TYR A 145 9.01 -15.88 -26.82
CA TYR A 145 9.32 -16.97 -25.89
C TYR A 145 8.91 -16.68 -24.44
N ILE A 146 8.28 -15.54 -24.16
CA ILE A 146 7.72 -15.20 -22.85
C ILE A 146 6.22 -15.44 -22.84
N ARG A 147 5.76 -16.25 -21.89
CA ARG A 147 4.36 -16.53 -21.68
C ARG A 147 3.92 -16.01 -20.30
N PHE A 148 2.83 -15.25 -20.26
CA PHE A 148 2.21 -14.79 -19.00
C PHE A 148 1.12 -15.77 -18.57
N ARG A 149 1.22 -16.28 -17.34
CA ARG A 149 0.25 -17.17 -16.73
C ARG A 149 0.33 -17.12 -15.21
N TYR A 150 -0.71 -17.58 -14.55
CA TYR A 150 -0.61 -17.77 -13.10
C TYR A 150 0.38 -18.89 -12.76
N GLU A 151 1.06 -18.69 -11.62
CA GLU A 151 1.90 -19.69 -10.99
C GLU A 151 1.10 -20.96 -10.69
N LYS A 152 1.77 -22.11 -10.77
CA LYS A 152 1.26 -23.38 -10.30
C LYS A 152 1.89 -23.73 -8.95
N PRO A 153 1.16 -24.46 -8.05
CA PRO A 153 1.67 -24.78 -6.73
C PRO A 153 3.04 -25.46 -6.71
N GLU A 154 3.31 -26.34 -7.68
CA GLU A 154 4.58 -27.06 -7.81
C GLU A 154 5.77 -26.17 -8.22
N GLU A 155 5.52 -24.93 -8.62
CA GLU A 155 6.55 -23.97 -9.05
C GLU A 155 6.94 -22.98 -7.95
N HIS A 156 6.31 -23.08 -6.78
CA HIS A 156 6.47 -22.09 -5.72
C HIS A 156 7.92 -21.86 -5.28
N GLU A 157 8.71 -22.93 -5.17
CA GLU A 157 10.15 -22.83 -4.85
C GLU A 157 10.94 -22.07 -5.93
N LYS A 158 10.55 -22.24 -7.21
CA LYS A 158 11.16 -21.47 -8.32
C LYS A 158 10.80 -19.99 -8.21
N LEU A 159 9.52 -19.71 -7.89
CA LEU A 159 9.07 -18.34 -7.69
C LEU A 159 9.82 -17.66 -6.54
N LEU A 160 9.98 -18.32 -5.39
CA LEU A 160 10.72 -17.75 -4.26
C LEU A 160 12.16 -17.39 -4.64
N LYS A 161 12.84 -18.22 -5.42
CA LYS A 161 14.20 -17.91 -5.93
C LYS A 161 14.22 -16.72 -6.87
N ALA A 162 13.22 -16.61 -7.76
CA ALA A 162 13.07 -15.45 -8.63
C ALA A 162 12.83 -14.16 -7.83
N ILE A 163 11.97 -14.22 -6.80
CA ILE A 163 11.70 -13.09 -5.90
C ILE A 163 12.98 -12.70 -5.15
N GLU A 164 13.70 -13.65 -4.60
CA GLU A 164 14.95 -13.41 -3.88
C GLU A 164 15.99 -12.69 -4.73
N SER A 165 16.07 -13.02 -6.03
CA SER A 165 16.99 -12.37 -6.98
C SER A 165 16.61 -10.93 -7.32
N VAL A 166 15.36 -10.53 -7.09
CA VAL A 166 14.84 -9.19 -7.39
C VAL A 166 14.79 -8.31 -6.14
N GLU A 167 14.17 -8.82 -5.07
CA GLU A 167 13.98 -8.13 -3.79
C GLU A 167 13.86 -9.16 -2.65
N PRO A 168 14.97 -9.48 -1.96
CA PRO A 168 14.98 -10.51 -0.91
C PRO A 168 13.97 -10.27 0.21
N ASN A 169 13.66 -9.01 0.53
CA ASN A 169 12.71 -8.66 1.58
C ASN A 169 11.27 -9.10 1.25
N TRP A 170 10.96 -9.33 -0.02
CA TRP A 170 9.62 -9.79 -0.42
C TRP A 170 9.40 -11.29 -0.18
N VAL A 171 10.45 -12.10 -0.08
CA VAL A 171 10.34 -13.56 0.13
C VAL A 171 9.42 -13.90 1.31
N GLN A 172 9.50 -13.13 2.40
CA GLN A 172 8.65 -13.35 3.58
C GLN A 172 7.13 -13.25 3.30
N TYR A 173 6.73 -12.38 2.34
CA TYR A 173 5.31 -12.18 1.99
C TYR A 173 4.76 -13.36 1.17
N PHE A 174 5.61 -14.01 0.40
CA PHE A 174 5.23 -15.15 -0.43
C PHE A 174 5.36 -16.49 0.31
N SER A 175 6.32 -16.61 1.24
CA SER A 175 6.57 -17.88 1.97
C SER A 175 5.43 -18.29 2.90
N LYS A 176 4.62 -17.33 3.37
CA LYS A 176 3.53 -17.58 4.33
C LYS A 176 2.27 -16.79 3.93
N PRO A 177 1.61 -17.17 2.83
CA PRO A 177 0.38 -16.48 2.44
C PRO A 177 -0.68 -16.66 3.54
N SER A 178 -1.47 -15.60 3.77
CA SER A 178 -2.61 -15.70 4.68
C SER A 178 -3.61 -16.74 4.14
N PRO A 179 -4.20 -17.60 4.99
CA PRO A 179 -5.22 -18.56 4.55
C PRO A 179 -6.46 -17.92 3.92
N LYS A 180 -6.69 -16.62 4.18
CA LYS A 180 -7.77 -15.83 3.59
C LYS A 180 -7.35 -15.05 2.34
N SER A 181 -6.06 -15.07 1.99
CA SER A 181 -5.55 -14.34 0.83
C SER A 181 -6.08 -14.93 -0.47
N ARG A 182 -6.59 -14.04 -1.32
CA ARG A 182 -6.97 -14.36 -2.71
C ARG A 182 -5.86 -13.98 -3.69
N ILE A 183 -4.69 -13.65 -3.15
CA ILE A 183 -3.52 -13.28 -3.94
C ILE A 183 -3.14 -14.43 -4.86
N LYS A 184 -3.00 -14.12 -6.14
CA LYS A 184 -2.44 -15.00 -7.16
C LYS A 184 -1.21 -14.33 -7.76
N THR A 185 -0.19 -15.11 -8.00
CA THR A 185 1.01 -14.60 -8.66
C THR A 185 0.95 -14.89 -10.16
N LEU A 186 0.92 -13.84 -10.95
CA LEU A 186 1.13 -13.91 -12.39
C LEU A 186 2.63 -13.95 -12.63
N ILE A 187 3.09 -14.90 -13.43
CA ILE A 187 4.49 -15.06 -13.81
C ILE A 187 4.70 -14.84 -15.29
N ALA A 188 5.87 -14.32 -15.64
CA ALA A 188 6.42 -14.33 -16.99
C ALA A 188 7.34 -15.55 -17.10
N GLU A 189 6.92 -16.57 -17.82
CA GLU A 189 7.68 -17.81 -18.05
C GLU A 189 8.48 -17.72 -19.33
N ASP A 190 9.78 -18.02 -19.30
CA ASP A 190 10.57 -18.32 -20.49
C ASP A 190 10.31 -19.77 -20.92
N ILE A 191 9.52 -19.96 -21.97
CA ILE A 191 9.09 -21.29 -22.42
C ILE A 191 10.22 -22.15 -22.96
N ARG A 192 11.40 -21.60 -23.25
CA ARG A 192 12.57 -22.33 -23.77
C ARG A 192 13.24 -23.18 -22.68
N ASN A 193 13.15 -22.75 -21.43
CA ASN A 193 13.84 -23.39 -20.31
C ASN A 193 12.97 -23.52 -19.04
N GLY A 194 11.75 -22.99 -19.04
CA GLY A 194 10.84 -23.00 -17.92
C GLY A 194 11.25 -22.08 -16.74
N ALA A 195 12.15 -21.12 -17.00
CA ALA A 195 12.54 -20.13 -15.97
C ALA A 195 11.44 -19.09 -15.75
N ILE A 196 11.35 -18.56 -14.53
CA ILE A 196 10.49 -17.42 -14.18
C ILE A 196 11.29 -16.14 -14.46
N ALA A 197 10.92 -15.43 -15.52
CA ALA A 197 11.55 -14.17 -15.93
C ALA A 197 11.03 -12.94 -15.17
N GLY A 198 9.83 -13.03 -14.60
CA GLY A 198 9.21 -11.96 -13.84
C GLY A 198 7.96 -12.42 -13.12
N PHE A 199 7.47 -11.60 -12.20
CA PHE A 199 6.29 -11.89 -11.39
C PHE A 199 5.56 -10.59 -10.98
N VAL A 200 4.27 -10.70 -10.73
CA VAL A 200 3.41 -9.68 -10.13
C VAL A 200 2.28 -10.35 -9.37
N THR A 201 1.95 -9.82 -8.19
CA THR A 201 0.76 -10.28 -7.46
C THR A 201 -0.48 -9.58 -7.98
N THR A 202 -1.59 -10.32 -8.06
CA THR A 202 -2.93 -9.81 -8.33
C THR A 202 -3.88 -10.33 -7.26
N GLU A 203 -4.76 -9.49 -6.75
CA GLU A 203 -5.80 -9.89 -5.81
C GLU A 203 -7.13 -9.26 -6.24
N PRO A 204 -8.10 -10.05 -6.72
CA PRO A 204 -9.38 -9.51 -7.16
C PRO A 204 -10.24 -9.09 -5.96
N ASN A 205 -11.02 -8.01 -6.14
CA ASN A 205 -11.89 -7.44 -5.11
C ASN A 205 -11.15 -7.29 -3.76
N ALA A 206 -10.04 -6.58 -3.78
CA ALA A 206 -9.13 -6.41 -2.66
C ALA A 206 -8.63 -4.95 -2.57
N ALA A 207 -9.57 -4.02 -2.54
CA ALA A 207 -9.26 -2.61 -2.36
C ALA A 207 -8.54 -2.39 -1.04
N THR A 208 -7.39 -1.74 -1.10
CA THR A 208 -6.68 -1.24 0.09
C THR A 208 -7.29 0.07 0.57
N PHE A 209 -7.75 0.89 -0.39
CA PHE A 209 -8.33 2.22 -0.15
C PHE A 209 -9.76 2.30 -0.69
N GLU A 210 -10.49 3.34 -0.27
CA GLU A 210 -11.83 3.62 -0.79
C GLU A 210 -11.79 4.13 -2.24
N HIS A 211 -12.65 3.59 -3.08
CA HIS A 211 -12.78 3.90 -4.51
C HIS A 211 -14.26 4.01 -4.93
N ASP A 212 -14.98 5.03 -4.49
CA ASP A 212 -16.34 5.39 -5.00
C ASP A 212 -17.29 4.20 -5.24
N ASN A 213 -17.30 3.20 -4.36
CA ASN A 213 -18.08 1.95 -4.47
C ASN A 213 -17.72 1.05 -5.67
N LEU A 214 -16.57 1.22 -6.28
CA LEU A 214 -16.09 0.31 -7.31
C LEU A 214 -15.59 -1.01 -6.71
N ILE A 215 -15.73 -2.09 -7.46
CA ILE A 215 -15.01 -3.34 -7.19
C ILE A 215 -13.58 -3.14 -7.71
N VAL A 216 -12.60 -3.19 -6.81
CA VAL A 216 -11.21 -2.85 -7.13
C VAL A 216 -10.30 -4.03 -6.85
N GLY A 217 -9.54 -4.43 -7.87
CA GLY A 217 -8.45 -5.38 -7.69
C GLY A 217 -7.16 -4.67 -7.27
N SER A 218 -6.35 -5.33 -6.48
CA SER A 218 -5.02 -4.85 -6.08
C SER A 218 -3.92 -5.58 -6.84
N MET A 219 -2.84 -4.86 -7.13
CA MET A 219 -1.61 -5.43 -7.70
C MET A 219 -0.40 -4.94 -6.92
N GLY A 220 0.61 -5.80 -6.80
CA GLY A 220 1.84 -5.46 -6.08
C GLY A 220 3.02 -6.36 -6.41
N CYS A 221 4.14 -6.14 -5.75
CA CYS A 221 5.36 -6.95 -5.90
C CYS A 221 5.73 -7.21 -7.36
N VAL A 222 5.81 -6.15 -8.17
CA VAL A 222 6.18 -6.26 -9.59
C VAL A 222 7.69 -6.43 -9.72
N GLY A 223 8.12 -7.60 -10.19
CA GLY A 223 9.54 -7.91 -10.35
C GLY A 223 9.88 -8.50 -11.71
N VAL A 224 11.05 -8.12 -12.25
CA VAL A 224 11.68 -8.76 -13.41
C VAL A 224 13.08 -9.16 -13.02
N VAL A 225 13.36 -10.45 -13.16
CA VAL A 225 14.68 -11.06 -12.88
C VAL A 225 15.76 -10.32 -13.69
N PRO A 226 16.92 -10.01 -13.12
CA PRO A 226 17.92 -9.13 -13.72
C PRO A 226 18.26 -9.46 -15.17
N GLU A 227 18.41 -10.75 -15.52
CA GLU A 227 18.80 -11.23 -16.84
C GLU A 227 17.72 -10.99 -17.91
N TYR A 228 16.46 -10.76 -17.49
CA TYR A 228 15.30 -10.53 -18.35
C TYR A 228 14.85 -9.06 -18.39
N ARG A 229 15.60 -8.16 -17.78
CA ARG A 229 15.27 -6.73 -17.78
C ARG A 229 15.45 -6.11 -19.16
N ARG A 230 14.75 -5.00 -19.42
CA ARG A 230 14.77 -4.23 -20.68
C ARG A 230 14.24 -4.97 -21.91
N LEU A 231 13.54 -6.10 -21.72
CA LEU A 231 12.91 -6.89 -22.78
C LEU A 231 11.40 -6.61 -22.92
N GLY A 232 10.86 -5.53 -22.34
CA GLY A 232 9.43 -5.22 -22.41
C GLY A 232 8.55 -6.04 -21.46
N ILE A 233 9.10 -7.01 -20.74
CA ILE A 233 8.36 -8.01 -19.93
C ILE A 233 7.55 -7.34 -18.82
N GLY A 234 8.15 -6.45 -18.04
CA GLY A 234 7.52 -5.92 -16.83
C GLY A 234 6.20 -5.18 -17.11
N LEU A 235 6.21 -4.24 -18.06
CA LEU A 235 5.03 -3.43 -18.35
C LEU A 235 3.92 -4.26 -19.00
N ARG A 236 4.30 -5.19 -19.90
CA ARG A 236 3.36 -6.12 -20.53
C ARG A 236 2.73 -7.07 -19.50
N MET A 237 3.50 -7.56 -18.55
CA MET A 237 3.03 -8.41 -17.46
C MET A 237 2.03 -7.69 -16.55
N VAL A 238 2.29 -6.42 -16.21
CA VAL A 238 1.33 -5.61 -15.45
C VAL A 238 0.05 -5.39 -16.27
N ALA A 239 0.17 -5.08 -17.55
CA ALA A 239 -0.99 -4.93 -18.44
C ALA A 239 -1.83 -6.21 -18.51
N ASP A 240 -1.18 -7.40 -18.62
CA ASP A 240 -1.87 -8.69 -18.58
C ASP A 240 -2.56 -8.94 -17.23
N GLY A 241 -1.92 -8.57 -16.14
CA GLY A 241 -2.51 -8.63 -14.80
C GLY A 241 -3.76 -7.74 -14.66
N MET A 242 -3.71 -6.51 -15.14
CA MET A 242 -4.86 -5.59 -15.18
C MET A 242 -6.00 -6.18 -16.03
N GLN A 243 -5.69 -6.77 -17.18
CA GLN A 243 -6.66 -7.42 -18.04
C GLN A 243 -7.34 -8.60 -17.34
N LYS A 244 -6.57 -9.42 -16.62
CA LYS A 244 -7.09 -10.56 -15.85
C LYS A 244 -7.98 -10.13 -14.68
N LEU A 245 -7.66 -9.04 -14.00
CA LEU A 245 -8.52 -8.46 -12.96
C LEU A 245 -9.84 -7.98 -13.56
N LYS A 246 -9.80 -7.26 -14.70
CA LYS A 246 -11.01 -6.87 -15.44
C LYS A 246 -11.89 -8.07 -15.80
N GLU A 247 -11.31 -9.14 -16.32
CA GLU A 247 -12.02 -10.39 -16.69
C GLU A 247 -12.63 -11.09 -15.48
N GLN A 248 -12.11 -10.87 -14.28
CA GLN A 248 -12.63 -11.37 -13.02
C GLN A 248 -13.73 -10.47 -12.41
N GLY A 249 -14.06 -9.34 -13.05
CA GLY A 249 -15.14 -8.45 -12.66
C GLY A 249 -14.68 -7.19 -11.92
N ASP A 250 -13.38 -7.00 -11.74
CA ASP A 250 -12.87 -5.75 -11.16
C ASP A 250 -13.13 -4.56 -12.10
N GLN A 251 -13.62 -3.47 -11.53
CA GLN A 251 -13.98 -2.24 -12.23
C GLN A 251 -12.83 -1.23 -12.25
N ALA A 252 -11.92 -1.38 -11.31
CA ALA A 252 -10.70 -0.61 -11.21
C ALA A 252 -9.56 -1.47 -10.67
N VAL A 253 -8.34 -0.96 -10.78
CA VAL A 253 -7.14 -1.55 -10.19
C VAL A 253 -6.39 -0.48 -9.42
N GLU A 254 -5.78 -0.86 -8.30
CA GLU A 254 -4.86 -0.02 -7.54
C GLU A 254 -3.49 -0.66 -7.40
N LEU A 255 -2.47 0.19 -7.31
CA LEU A 255 -1.11 -0.16 -6.94
C LEU A 255 -0.63 0.82 -5.87
N THR A 256 0.00 0.30 -4.83
CA THR A 256 0.47 1.09 -3.67
C THR A 256 1.98 1.11 -3.60
N TYR A 257 2.54 2.10 -2.91
CA TYR A 257 3.99 2.27 -2.74
C TYR A 257 4.78 2.37 -4.05
N ILE A 258 4.25 3.15 -4.99
CA ILE A 258 4.85 3.29 -6.33
C ILE A 258 5.95 4.34 -6.33
N VAL A 259 7.09 3.98 -6.94
CA VAL A 259 8.23 4.86 -7.20
C VAL A 259 8.30 5.23 -8.70
N LEU A 260 7.91 4.32 -9.58
CA LEU A 260 8.03 4.46 -11.04
C LEU A 260 6.72 5.00 -11.67
N THR A 261 6.27 6.17 -11.24
CA THR A 261 4.98 6.74 -11.64
C THR A 261 4.82 6.88 -13.16
N ASP A 262 5.84 7.39 -13.86
CA ASP A 262 5.79 7.58 -15.32
C ASP A 262 5.74 6.24 -16.06
N TRP A 263 6.36 5.20 -15.50
CA TRP A 263 6.35 3.88 -16.08
C TRP A 263 4.95 3.25 -16.02
N TYR A 264 4.26 3.36 -14.90
CA TYR A 264 2.90 2.86 -14.72
C TYR A 264 1.85 3.72 -15.43
N SER A 265 2.08 5.04 -15.58
CA SER A 265 1.15 5.93 -16.29
C SER A 265 0.93 5.53 -17.75
N ARG A 266 1.89 4.84 -18.37
CA ARG A 266 1.78 4.26 -19.72
C ARG A 266 0.67 3.20 -19.84
N LEU A 267 0.20 2.65 -18.73
CA LEU A 267 -0.94 1.73 -18.64
C LEU A 267 -2.25 2.43 -18.27
N GLY A 268 -2.26 3.76 -18.22
CA GLY A 268 -3.43 4.55 -17.84
C GLY A 268 -3.62 4.73 -16.34
N LEU A 269 -2.71 4.21 -15.50
CA LEU A 269 -2.73 4.45 -14.06
C LEU A 269 -2.45 5.92 -13.77
N LYS A 270 -3.21 6.50 -12.85
CA LYS A 270 -3.07 7.88 -12.39
C LYS A 270 -2.77 7.91 -10.90
N ILE A 271 -1.98 8.89 -10.49
CA ILE A 271 -1.72 9.12 -9.08
C ILE A 271 -3.03 9.52 -8.39
N CYS A 272 -3.40 8.79 -7.35
CA CYS A 272 -4.59 9.06 -6.54
C CYS A 272 -4.25 9.51 -5.11
N SER A 273 -3.03 9.25 -4.63
CA SER A 273 -2.56 9.67 -3.32
C SER A 273 -1.05 9.87 -3.31
N ARG A 274 -0.57 10.84 -2.50
CA ARG A 274 0.85 11.07 -2.21
C ARG A 274 1.02 11.31 -0.73
N GLN A 275 1.97 10.62 -0.10
CA GLN A 275 2.19 10.69 1.34
C GLN A 275 3.67 10.79 1.66
N TRP A 276 3.97 11.56 2.68
CA TRP A 276 5.33 11.79 3.16
C TRP A 276 5.64 10.89 4.34
N MET A 277 6.66 10.05 4.20
CA MET A 277 7.18 9.19 5.25
C MET A 277 8.31 9.90 6.00
N ALA A 278 8.35 9.75 7.30
CA ALA A 278 9.34 10.42 8.13
C ALA A 278 9.68 9.62 9.39
N LYS A 279 10.75 10.03 10.05
CA LYS A 279 11.15 9.47 11.35
C LYS A 279 11.68 10.54 12.28
N LYS A 280 11.58 10.27 13.58
CA LYS A 280 12.11 11.12 14.65
C LYS A 280 12.87 10.25 15.65
N LYS A 281 14.08 10.67 16.06
CA LYS A 281 14.77 10.07 17.20
C LYS A 281 14.08 10.49 18.48
N LEU A 282 13.72 9.54 19.32
CA LEU A 282 13.14 9.76 20.65
C LEU A 282 14.30 9.78 21.66
N ILE A 283 14.61 10.98 22.19
CA ILE A 283 15.66 11.18 23.19
C ILE A 283 15.10 10.86 24.57
#